data_d9d32dd3a01e4bd0e61a88a416ebfbf0
#
_entry.id   d9d32dd3a01e4bd0e61a88a416ebfbf0
#
_cell.length_a   1.000
_cell.length_b   1.000
_cell.length_c   1.000
_cell.angle_alpha   90.00
_cell.angle_beta   90.00
_cell.angle_gamma   90.00
#
_symmetry.space_group_name_H-M   'P 1'
#
loop_
_entity.id
_entity.type
_entity.pdbx_description
1 polymer ?
#
loop_
_entity_poly.entity_id
_entity_poly.type
_entity_poly.pdbx_seq_one_letter_code
_entity_poly.pdbx_strand_id
1 'polypeptide(L)' 'MQIVDKPWGREEWLELNDNYCFKRLLINAGQRTSLQYHHHKLETIYVVEGTAEVLLDDEWKTVVAGDYFT' A
#
# COMPACT_ATOMS: atom_id res chain seq x y z
N MET A 1 15.18 6.21 8.10
CA MET A 1 13.98 5.43 7.75
C MET A 1 13.30 4.97 9.02
N GLN A 2 12.01 5.14 9.12
CA GLN A 2 11.22 4.69 10.25
C GLN A 2 10.48 3.40 9.87
N ILE A 3 10.46 2.42 10.76
CA ILE A 3 9.75 1.16 10.56
C ILE A 3 8.62 1.09 11.58
N VAL A 4 7.41 0.79 11.10
CA VAL A 4 6.23 0.64 11.94
C VAL A 4 5.68 -0.76 11.73
N ASP A 5 5.68 -1.58 12.78
CA ASP A 5 5.13 -2.92 12.73
C ASP A 5 3.60 -2.88 12.74
N LYS A 6 3.01 -3.73 11.94
CA LYS A 6 1.56 -3.89 11.82
C LYS A 6 1.19 -5.36 11.96
N PRO A 7 -0.06 -5.69 12.34
CA PRO A 7 -0.49 -7.08 12.41
C PRO A 7 -0.32 -7.86 11.10
N TRP A 8 -0.37 -7.16 9.97
CA TRP A 8 -0.28 -7.75 8.63
C TRP A 8 1.13 -7.72 8.02
N GLY A 9 2.11 -7.11 8.70
CA GLY A 9 3.46 -6.94 8.19
C GLY A 9 4.11 -5.69 8.74
N ARG A 10 4.58 -4.82 7.87
CA ARG A 10 5.19 -3.56 8.32
C ARG A 10 5.13 -2.48 7.26
N GLU A 11 5.23 -1.24 7.72
CA GLU A 11 5.44 -0.07 6.88
C GLU A 11 6.87 0.41 7.07
N GLU A 12 7.54 0.71 5.98
CA GLU A 12 8.85 1.35 5.97
C GLU A 12 8.68 2.75 5.41
N TRP A 13 8.88 3.75 6.25
CA TRP A 13 8.72 5.14 5.89
C TRP A 13 10.04 5.65 5.33
N LEU A 14 10.15 5.72 4.02
CA LEU A 14 11.39 6.10 3.34
C LEU A 14 11.59 7.60 3.31
N GLU A 15 10.50 8.37 3.17
CA GLU A 15 10.53 9.82 3.20
C GLU A 15 9.22 10.36 3.76
N LEU A 16 9.33 11.34 4.61
CA LEU A 16 8.18 12.08 5.14
C LEU A 16 8.55 13.55 5.24
N ASN A 17 7.86 14.39 4.52
CA ASN A 17 8.07 15.83 4.54
C ASN A 17 6.74 16.54 4.31
N ASP A 18 6.78 17.87 4.25
CA ASP A 18 5.55 18.68 4.11
C ASP A 18 4.85 18.50 2.78
N ASN A 19 5.53 17.97 1.78
CA ASN A 19 5.00 17.85 0.41
C ASN A 19 4.52 16.45 0.08
N TYR A 20 5.18 15.40 0.62
CA TYR A 20 4.82 14.03 0.30
C TYR A 20 5.31 13.05 1.36
N CYS A 21 4.78 11.84 1.26
CA CYS A 21 5.23 10.69 2.03
C CYS A 21 5.48 9.54 1.06
N PHE A 22 6.62 8.88 1.22
CA PHE A 22 6.98 7.71 0.42
C PHE A 22 7.20 6.53 1.36
N LYS A 23 6.35 5.51 1.22
CA LYS A 23 6.39 4.33 2.08
C LYS A 23 6.50 3.06 1.25
N ARG A 24 7.12 2.06 1.86
CA ARG A 24 7.04 0.69 1.35
C ARG A 24 6.23 -0.14 2.32
N LEU A 25 5.25 -0.87 1.79
CA LEU A 25 4.41 -1.77 2.58
C LEU A 25 4.86 -3.19 2.31
N LEU A 26 5.17 -3.92 3.37
CA LEU A 26 5.48 -5.35 3.30
C LEU A 26 4.33 -6.10 3.98
N ILE A 27 3.56 -6.81 3.19
CA ILE A 27 2.35 -7.49 3.65
C ILE A 27 2.61 -8.98 3.64
N ASN A 28 2.43 -9.62 4.78
CA ASN A 28 2.59 -11.06 4.91
C ASN A 28 1.49 -11.77 4.11
N ALA A 29 1.83 -12.90 3.48
CA ALA A 29 0.88 -13.69 2.72
C ALA A 29 -0.33 -14.05 3.58
N GLY A 30 -1.52 -13.95 2.98
CA GLY A 30 -2.78 -14.25 3.66
C GLY A 30 -3.29 -13.17 4.60
N GLN A 31 -2.56 -12.09 4.75
CA GLN A 31 -2.98 -10.97 5.61
C GLN A 31 -3.74 -9.90 4.81
N ARG A 32 -4.59 -9.17 5.51
CA ARG A 32 -5.34 -8.05 4.95
C ARG A 32 -4.94 -6.77 5.66
N THR A 33 -4.85 -5.70 4.89
CA THR A 33 -4.66 -4.37 5.46
C THR A 33 -5.99 -3.62 5.39
N SER A 34 -6.15 -2.66 6.29
CA SER A 34 -7.27 -1.73 6.23
C SER A 34 -6.87 -0.47 5.46
N LEU A 35 -6.25 -0.65 4.29
CA LEU A 35 -5.94 0.48 3.42
C LEU A 35 -7.24 1.08 2.94
N GLN A 36 -7.70 2.10 3.66
CA GLN A 36 -8.85 2.85 3.24
C GLN A 36 -8.41 3.97 2.30
N TYR A 37 -9.07 4.04 1.16
CA TYR A 37 -8.89 5.15 0.25
C TYR A 37 -9.55 6.37 0.87
N HIS A 38 -8.74 7.33 1.31
CA HIS A 38 -9.26 8.60 1.77
C HIS A 38 -9.34 9.56 0.60
N HIS A 39 -10.51 10.13 0.37
CA HIS A 39 -10.73 11.11 -0.70
C HIS A 39 -9.85 12.36 -0.60
N HIS A 40 -9.13 12.52 0.50
CA HIS A 40 -8.31 13.71 0.77
C HIS A 40 -6.83 13.53 0.45
N LYS A 41 -6.43 12.32 0.08
CA LYS A 41 -5.03 12.03 -0.26
C LYS A 41 -4.96 11.47 -1.65
N LEU A 42 -4.14 12.11 -2.49
CA LEU A 42 -3.78 11.53 -3.76
C LEU A 42 -2.62 10.58 -3.51
N GLU A 43 -2.87 9.30 -3.72
CA GLU A 43 -1.87 8.26 -3.53
C GLU A 43 -1.76 7.41 -4.79
N THR A 44 -0.53 7.02 -5.12
CA THR A 44 -0.29 6.00 -6.13
C THR A 44 0.43 4.84 -5.48
N ILE A 45 -0.09 3.65 -5.69
CA ILE A 45 0.50 2.41 -5.17
C ILE A 45 1.06 1.63 -6.35
N TYR A 46 2.32 1.23 -6.24
CA TYR A 46 3.01 0.41 -7.21
C TYR A 46 3.33 -0.94 -6.58
N VAL A 47 2.95 -2.03 -7.25
CA VAL A 47 3.22 -3.38 -6.77
C VAL A 47 4.61 -3.81 -7.27
N VAL A 48 5.52 -3.96 -6.33
CA VAL A 48 6.92 -4.35 -6.64
C VAL A 48 7.04 -5.86 -6.79
N GLU A 49 6.36 -6.60 -5.90
CA GLU A 49 6.52 -8.05 -5.83
C GLU A 49 5.22 -8.67 -5.31
N GLY A 50 4.91 -9.87 -5.80
CA GLY A 50 3.78 -10.63 -5.30
C GLY A 50 2.48 -10.36 -6.03
N THR A 51 1.41 -10.91 -5.46
CA THR A 51 0.05 -10.78 -5.97
C THR A 51 -0.86 -10.36 -4.83
N ALA A 52 -1.73 -9.42 -5.07
CA ALA A 52 -2.68 -8.95 -4.07
C ALA A 52 -4.05 -8.71 -4.68
N GLU A 53 -5.08 -8.75 -3.83
CA GLU A 53 -6.41 -8.33 -4.21
C GLU A 53 -6.71 -6.99 -3.54
N VAL A 54 -7.16 -6.03 -4.33
CA VAL A 54 -7.47 -4.69 -3.84
C VAL A 54 -8.91 -4.32 -4.19
N LEU A 55 -9.55 -3.60 -3.28
CA LEU A 55 -10.90 -3.09 -3.48
C LEU A 55 -10.81 -1.65 -3.99
N LEU A 56 -11.17 -1.46 -5.26
CA LEU A 56 -11.16 -0.16 -5.92
C LEU A 56 -12.55 0.12 -6.47
N ASP A 57 -13.14 1.24 -6.08
CA ASP A 57 -14.47 1.65 -6.54
C ASP A 57 -15.50 0.52 -6.39
N ASP A 58 -15.53 -0.12 -5.22
CA ASP A 58 -16.41 -1.24 -4.89
C ASP A 58 -16.19 -2.51 -5.72
N GLU A 59 -15.10 -2.60 -6.46
CA GLU A 59 -14.73 -3.79 -7.23
C GLU A 59 -13.42 -4.38 -6.72
N TRP A 60 -13.38 -5.70 -6.57
CA TRP A 60 -12.15 -6.41 -6.26
C TRP A 60 -11.34 -6.61 -7.53
N LYS A 61 -10.08 -6.21 -7.47
CA LYS A 61 -9.14 -6.39 -8.59
C LYS A 61 -7.90 -7.12 -8.10
N THR A 62 -7.41 -8.02 -8.92
CA THR A 62 -6.13 -8.69 -8.67
C THR A 62 -5.01 -7.85 -9.28
N VAL A 63 -4.01 -7.55 -8.50
CA VAL A 63 -2.82 -6.80 -8.93
C VAL A 63 -1.58 -7.65 -8.75
N VAL A 64 -0.65 -7.51 -9.69
CA VAL A 64 0.61 -8.27 -9.69
C VAL A 64 1.78 -7.31 -9.84
N ALA A 65 2.99 -7.82 -9.68
CA ALA A 65 4.21 -7.01 -9.83
C ALA A 65 4.20 -6.24 -11.14
N GLY A 66 4.48 -4.95 -11.08
CA GLY A 66 4.44 -4.04 -12.21
C GLY A 66 3.12 -3.27 -12.37
N ASP A 67 2.06 -3.69 -11.70
CA ASP A 67 0.80 -2.95 -11.70
C ASP A 67 0.89 -1.73 -10.79
N TYR A 68 0.13 -0.71 -11.13
CA TYR A 68 -0.02 0.45 -10.25
C TYR A 68 -1.45 1.00 -10.34
N PHE A 69 -1.85 1.68 -9.29
CA PHE A 69 -3.16 2.31 -9.23
C PHE A 69 -3.11 3.56 -8.35
N THR A 70 -3.96 4.51 -8.67
CA THR A 70 -4.06 5.80 -7.97
C THR A 70 -5.41 5.94 -7.31
#